data_1dd645270be739958fbac27b8904a1ab
#
_entry.id   1dd645270be739958fbac27b8904a1ab
#
_cell.length_a   1.000
_cell.length_b   1.000
_cell.length_c   1.000
_cell.angle_alpha   90.00
_cell.angle_beta   90.00
_cell.angle_gamma   90.00
#
_symmetry.space_group_name_H-M   'P 1'
#
loop_
_entity.id
_entity.type
_entity.pdbx_description
1 polymer ?
#
loop_
_entity_poly.entity_id
_entity_poly.type
_entity_poly.pdbx_seq_one_letter_code
_entity_poly.pdbx_strand_id
1 'polypeptide(L)'
;TKLTFAPHYLFRYGKWGFDAGFRVEALVPANDSTCFSTKGQVVYPDVTVDYQVVPGVMKAYAKIGGGTKVNSFSSLLAENHHFDMYYGHGKPFMDNTIENISASLGLEGRAGARFTYGVSAGYAMYGNAPLETVVTGSYAGDEELMFLPGIAYAGYQAVYAAADLSWVTERIRIDGNAMY
;
A
#
# COMPACT_ATOMS: atom_id res chain seq x y z
N THR A 1 -6.59 -3.57 16.15
CA THR A 1 -5.14 -3.88 16.23
C THR A 1 -4.80 -4.95 15.20
N LYS A 2 -3.65 -4.80 14.52
CA LYS A 2 -3.08 -5.80 13.60
C LYS A 2 -1.83 -6.41 14.24
N LEU A 3 -1.78 -7.74 14.30
CA LEU A 3 -0.60 -8.50 14.67
C LEU A 3 0.01 -9.07 13.39
N THR A 4 1.31 -8.96 13.25
CA THR A 4 2.04 -9.43 12.07
C THR A 4 3.20 -10.32 12.50
N PHE A 5 3.29 -11.50 11.91
CA PHE A 5 4.41 -12.40 12.03
C PHE A 5 4.98 -12.66 10.64
N ALA A 6 6.26 -12.35 10.43
CA ALA A 6 6.89 -12.39 9.12
C ALA A 6 8.28 -13.08 9.21
N PRO A 7 8.34 -14.42 9.16
CA PRO A 7 9.59 -15.15 9.10
C PRO A 7 10.20 -15.04 7.70
N HIS A 8 11.52 -14.81 7.66
CA HIS A 8 12.29 -14.70 6.43
C HIS A 8 13.50 -15.61 6.46
N TYR A 9 13.83 -16.18 5.31
CA TYR A 9 15.05 -16.91 5.06
C TYR A 9 15.92 -16.14 4.04
N LEU A 10 17.08 -15.70 4.50
CA LEU A 10 18.03 -14.93 3.72
C LEU A 10 19.14 -15.85 3.19
N PHE A 11 19.32 -15.86 1.88
CA PHE A 11 20.37 -16.63 1.22
C PHE A 11 21.11 -15.76 0.19
N ARG A 12 22.43 -15.88 0.13
CA ARG A 12 23.25 -15.19 -0.86
C ARG A 12 24.18 -16.16 -1.58
N TYR A 13 24.20 -16.04 -2.89
CA TYR A 13 25.09 -16.82 -3.74
C TYR A 13 25.69 -15.96 -4.84
N GLY A 14 27.00 -15.69 -4.77
CA GLY A 14 27.68 -14.80 -5.69
C GLY A 14 27.10 -13.40 -5.72
N LYS A 15 26.55 -13.01 -6.87
CA LYS A 15 25.86 -11.71 -7.07
C LYS A 15 24.36 -11.74 -6.75
N TRP A 16 23.82 -12.91 -6.44
CA TRP A 16 22.42 -13.10 -6.14
C TRP A 16 22.14 -13.01 -4.65
N GLY A 17 21.08 -12.29 -4.31
CA GLY A 17 20.47 -12.29 -2.98
C GLY A 17 19.04 -12.81 -3.08
N PHE A 18 18.67 -13.64 -2.14
CA PHE A 18 17.33 -14.19 -2.00
C PHE A 18 16.84 -13.93 -0.58
N ASP A 19 15.69 -13.31 -0.47
CA ASP A 19 14.96 -13.12 0.76
C ASP A 19 13.58 -13.74 0.52
N ALA A 20 13.37 -14.91 1.08
CA ALA A 20 12.12 -15.65 0.91
C ALA A 20 11.41 -15.79 2.25
N GLY A 21 10.22 -15.27 2.32
CA GLY A 21 9.40 -15.32 3.51
C GLY A 21 7.92 -15.35 3.20
N PHE A 22 7.16 -15.33 4.27
CA PHE A 22 5.72 -15.11 4.21
C PHE A 22 5.32 -14.27 5.42
N ARG A 23 4.22 -13.57 5.28
CA ARG A 23 3.66 -12.72 6.34
C ARG A 23 2.31 -13.29 6.75
N VAL A 24 2.18 -13.61 8.03
CA VAL A 24 0.91 -13.97 8.65
C VAL A 24 0.36 -12.75 9.38
N GLU A 25 -0.85 -12.37 9.06
CA GLU A 25 -1.51 -11.22 9.67
C GLU A 25 -2.79 -11.65 10.37
N ALA A 26 -2.94 -11.23 11.62
CA ALA A 26 -4.16 -11.42 12.41
C ALA A 26 -4.73 -10.05 12.77
N LEU A 27 -5.99 -9.83 12.42
CA LEU A 27 -6.73 -8.64 12.78
C LEU A 27 -7.50 -8.88 14.07
N VAL A 28 -7.17 -8.14 15.11
CA VAL A 28 -7.86 -8.18 16.39
C VAL A 28 -8.87 -7.05 16.41
N PRO A 29 -10.18 -7.33 16.52
CA PRO A 29 -11.19 -6.28 16.57
C PRO A 29 -10.97 -5.38 17.79
N ALA A 30 -11.31 -4.12 17.66
CA ALA A 30 -11.48 -3.24 18.81
C ALA A 30 -12.79 -3.64 19.54
N ASN A 31 -12.96 -3.20 20.78
CA ASN A 31 -14.09 -3.56 21.62
C ASN A 31 -15.47 -3.22 21.02
N ASP A 32 -15.51 -2.34 20.02
CA ASP A 32 -16.73 -2.04 19.25
C ASP A 32 -16.55 -2.55 17.81
N SER A 33 -16.90 -3.81 17.62
CA SER A 33 -16.76 -4.53 16.33
C SER A 33 -17.73 -4.07 15.24
N THR A 34 -18.62 -3.14 15.52
CA THR A 34 -19.64 -2.71 14.56
C THR A 34 -19.14 -1.71 13.53
N CYS A 35 -18.01 -1.06 13.79
CA CYS A 35 -17.45 0.01 12.95
C CYS A 35 -16.18 -0.37 12.20
N PHE A 36 -15.55 -1.50 12.55
CA PHE A 36 -14.28 -1.92 11.98
C PHE A 36 -14.37 -3.32 11.41
N SER A 37 -13.95 -3.46 10.16
CA SER A 37 -13.86 -4.76 9.52
C SER A 37 -12.69 -5.57 10.08
N THR A 38 -12.94 -6.88 10.25
CA THR A 38 -11.89 -7.88 10.49
C THR A 38 -11.51 -8.62 9.21
N LYS A 39 -12.05 -8.19 8.07
CA LYS A 39 -11.72 -8.77 6.78
C LYS A 39 -10.24 -8.56 6.46
N GLY A 40 -9.59 -9.60 6.05
CA GLY A 40 -8.20 -9.62 5.61
C GLY A 40 -7.81 -11.03 5.20
N GLN A 41 -6.83 -11.12 4.35
CA GLN A 41 -6.18 -12.39 4.06
C GLN A 41 -5.21 -12.68 5.21
N VAL A 42 -5.10 -13.95 5.60
CA VAL A 42 -4.29 -14.33 6.76
C VAL A 42 -2.81 -14.48 6.39
N VAL A 43 -2.51 -14.89 5.16
CA VAL A 43 -1.15 -15.21 4.71
C VAL A 43 -0.85 -14.48 3.41
N TYR A 44 0.29 -13.81 3.37
CA TYR A 44 0.80 -13.11 2.20
C TYR A 44 2.20 -13.62 1.85
N PRO A 45 2.56 -13.70 0.57
CA PRO A 45 3.95 -13.92 0.17
C PRO A 45 4.79 -12.69 0.56
N ASP A 46 6.07 -12.90 0.86
CA ASP A 46 7.04 -11.82 1.05
C ASP A 46 8.40 -12.32 0.54
N VAL A 47 8.61 -12.15 -0.77
CA VAL A 47 9.78 -12.69 -1.46
C VAL A 47 10.45 -11.58 -2.22
N THR A 48 11.76 -11.46 -2.04
CA THR A 48 12.61 -10.53 -2.80
C THR A 48 13.80 -11.30 -3.36
N VAL A 49 14.05 -11.09 -4.63
CA VAL A 49 15.26 -11.59 -5.31
C VAL A 49 16.00 -10.37 -5.82
N ASP A 50 17.28 -10.27 -5.50
CA ASP A 50 18.14 -9.21 -5.99
C ASP A 50 19.38 -9.75 -6.72
N TYR A 51 19.84 -8.99 -7.70
CA TYR A 51 21.04 -9.27 -8.46
C TYR A 51 21.94 -8.04 -8.52
N GLN A 52 23.18 -8.16 -8.06
CA GLN A 52 24.16 -7.09 -8.13
C GLN A 52 24.71 -6.98 -9.55
N VAL A 53 24.15 -6.10 -10.36
CA VAL A 53 24.62 -5.85 -11.73
C VAL A 53 26.05 -5.32 -11.69
N VAL A 54 26.27 -4.27 -10.91
CA VAL A 54 27.59 -3.73 -10.60
C VAL A 54 27.74 -3.74 -9.07
N PRO A 55 28.67 -4.56 -8.53
CA PRO A 55 28.84 -4.69 -7.09
C PRO A 55 29.01 -3.35 -6.39
N GLY A 56 28.17 -3.10 -5.39
CA GLY A 56 28.19 -1.87 -4.60
C GLY A 56 27.72 -0.59 -5.30
N VAL A 57 27.33 -0.66 -6.59
CA VAL A 57 26.88 0.50 -7.37
C VAL A 57 25.45 0.33 -7.86
N MET A 58 25.10 -0.81 -8.45
CA MET A 58 23.79 -1.01 -9.07
C MET A 58 23.25 -2.41 -8.81
N LYS A 59 22.00 -2.47 -8.39
CA LYS A 59 21.27 -3.70 -8.09
C LYS A 59 19.94 -3.71 -8.85
N ALA A 60 19.64 -4.84 -9.48
CA ALA A 60 18.30 -5.16 -9.98
C ALA A 60 17.56 -5.98 -8.93
N TYR A 61 16.28 -5.81 -8.81
CA TYR A 61 15.47 -6.61 -7.90
C TYR A 61 14.11 -6.98 -8.48
N ALA A 62 13.58 -8.08 -7.99
CA ALA A 62 12.19 -8.48 -8.17
C ALA A 62 11.60 -8.76 -6.79
N LYS A 63 10.40 -8.24 -6.55
CA LYS A 63 9.71 -8.41 -5.27
C LYS A 63 8.28 -8.88 -5.51
N ILE A 64 7.84 -9.83 -4.69
CA ILE A 64 6.45 -10.27 -4.60
C ILE A 64 6.02 -10.10 -3.16
N GLY A 65 4.87 -9.47 -2.95
CA GLY A 65 4.34 -9.17 -1.62
C GLY A 65 2.83 -9.10 -1.62
N GLY A 66 2.31 -8.60 -0.52
CA GLY A 66 0.91 -8.33 -0.28
C GLY A 66 0.72 -7.91 1.17
N GLY A 67 -0.48 -7.58 1.58
CA GLY A 67 -0.74 -7.22 2.97
C GLY A 67 -2.11 -6.59 3.19
N THR A 68 -2.48 -6.47 4.45
CA THR A 68 -3.68 -5.75 4.87
C THR A 68 -3.29 -4.43 5.53
N LYS A 69 -3.79 -3.32 4.99
CA LYS A 69 -3.71 -2.00 5.62
C LYS A 69 -5.00 -1.79 6.40
N VAL A 70 -4.88 -1.59 7.70
CA VAL A 70 -6.01 -1.19 8.54
C VAL A 70 -6.27 0.29 8.30
N ASN A 71 -7.42 0.60 7.72
CA ASN A 71 -7.83 1.98 7.51
C ASN A 71 -8.32 2.59 8.81
N SER A 72 -7.98 3.84 9.02
CA SER A 72 -8.48 4.65 10.12
C SER A 72 -9.27 5.84 9.56
N PHE A 73 -10.13 6.41 10.39
CA PHE A 73 -10.86 7.63 10.00
C PHE A 73 -9.91 8.74 9.54
N SER A 74 -8.85 8.97 10.29
CA SER A 74 -7.88 10.00 9.94
C SER A 74 -7.15 9.71 8.62
N SER A 75 -6.89 8.43 8.28
CA SER A 75 -6.25 8.08 7.01
C SER A 75 -7.19 8.30 5.83
N LEU A 76 -8.47 7.94 5.97
CA LEU A 76 -9.47 8.15 4.92
C LEU A 76 -9.79 9.63 4.74
N LEU A 77 -9.86 10.39 5.83
CA LEU A 77 -10.09 11.83 5.78
C LEU A 77 -8.90 12.59 5.18
N ALA A 78 -7.68 12.08 5.35
CA ALA A 78 -6.49 12.66 4.70
C ALA A 78 -6.48 12.43 3.18
N GLU A 79 -7.05 11.32 2.72
CA GLU A 79 -7.21 11.03 1.28
C GLU A 79 -8.38 11.83 0.68
N ASN A 80 -9.50 11.94 1.40
CA ASN A 80 -10.68 12.73 0.97
C ASN A 80 -11.25 13.54 2.13
N HIS A 81 -11.01 14.86 2.15
CA HIS A 81 -11.44 15.77 3.19
C HIS A 81 -12.97 15.97 3.28
N HIS A 82 -13.70 15.58 2.25
CA HIS A 82 -15.16 15.73 2.16
C HIS A 82 -15.90 14.42 2.48
N PHE A 83 -15.20 13.42 2.96
CA PHE A 83 -15.74 12.11 3.23
C PHE A 83 -16.72 12.13 4.41
N ASP A 84 -17.97 11.73 4.17
CA ASP A 84 -18.96 11.51 5.23
C ASP A 84 -19.05 10.01 5.54
N MET A 85 -18.59 9.64 6.74
CA MET A 85 -18.63 8.27 7.23
C MET A 85 -20.00 7.80 7.72
N TYR A 86 -20.87 8.75 8.05
CA TYR A 86 -22.14 8.44 8.73
C TYR A 86 -23.30 8.29 7.76
N TYR A 87 -23.08 8.62 6.49
CA TYR A 87 -24.15 8.65 5.53
C TYR A 87 -24.74 7.26 5.27
N GLY A 88 -26.05 7.15 5.47
CA GLY A 88 -26.86 5.98 5.15
C GLY A 88 -26.82 4.81 6.16
N HIS A 89 -25.89 4.80 7.12
CA HIS A 89 -25.72 3.69 8.05
C HIS A 89 -25.89 4.04 9.53
N GLY A 90 -25.98 5.32 9.88
CA GLY A 90 -26.03 5.79 11.28
C GLY A 90 -24.82 5.42 12.13
N LYS A 91 -23.82 4.74 11.55
CA LYS A 91 -22.55 4.36 12.17
C LYS A 91 -21.44 4.46 11.14
N PRO A 92 -20.23 4.88 11.53
CA PRO A 92 -19.09 4.88 10.61
C PRO A 92 -18.79 3.47 10.14
N PHE A 93 -18.71 3.29 8.83
CA PHE A 93 -18.32 2.02 8.23
C PHE A 93 -16.92 2.17 7.63
N MET A 94 -15.97 1.44 8.20
CA MET A 94 -14.61 1.37 7.69
C MET A 94 -14.22 -0.07 7.43
N ASP A 95 -13.72 -0.32 6.22
CA ASP A 95 -13.18 -1.62 5.85
C ASP A 95 -11.66 -1.52 5.66
N ASN A 96 -10.98 -2.64 5.66
CA ASN A 96 -9.53 -2.69 5.46
C ASN A 96 -9.20 -2.70 3.96
N THR A 97 -8.06 -2.12 3.61
CA THR A 97 -7.49 -2.30 2.27
C THR A 97 -6.74 -3.62 2.24
N ILE A 98 -7.11 -4.51 1.31
CA ILE A 98 -6.51 -5.83 1.14
C ILE A 98 -5.78 -5.86 -0.19
N GLU A 99 -4.45 -5.85 -0.15
CA GLU A 99 -3.60 -6.11 -1.30
C GLU A 99 -3.31 -7.62 -1.35
N ASN A 100 -4.04 -8.33 -2.21
CA ASN A 100 -3.94 -9.80 -2.28
C ASN A 100 -2.55 -10.23 -2.73
N ILE A 101 -2.02 -9.55 -3.73
CA ILE A 101 -0.68 -9.77 -4.25
C ILE A 101 -0.18 -8.50 -4.93
N SER A 102 1.10 -8.22 -4.76
CA SER A 102 1.83 -7.23 -5.55
C SER A 102 3.11 -7.85 -6.08
N ALA A 103 3.49 -7.45 -7.28
CA ALA A 103 4.75 -7.83 -7.88
C ALA A 103 5.43 -6.59 -8.46
N SER A 104 6.71 -6.44 -8.22
CA SER A 104 7.48 -5.31 -8.74
C SER A 104 8.86 -5.74 -9.20
N LEU A 105 9.35 -5.04 -10.22
CA LEU A 105 10.71 -5.14 -10.73
C LEU A 105 11.35 -3.77 -10.65
N GLY A 106 12.62 -3.69 -10.31
CA GLY A 106 13.29 -2.40 -10.25
C GLY A 106 14.79 -2.49 -10.37
N LEU A 107 15.36 -1.32 -10.59
CA LEU A 107 16.78 -1.06 -10.56
C LEU A 107 17.04 0.03 -9.53
N GLU A 108 17.97 -0.19 -8.66
CA GLU A 108 18.41 0.84 -7.72
C GLU A 108 19.93 0.92 -7.71
N GLY A 109 20.44 2.10 -7.47
CA GLY A 109 21.85 2.27 -7.46
C GLY A 109 22.31 3.61 -6.90
N ARG A 110 23.65 3.77 -6.91
CA ARG A 110 24.29 5.00 -6.50
C ARG A 110 25.41 5.38 -7.45
N ALA A 111 25.49 6.67 -7.75
CA ALA A 111 26.58 7.26 -8.49
C ALA A 111 27.45 8.09 -7.55
N GLY A 112 28.60 7.49 -7.18
CA GLY A 112 29.47 8.07 -6.15
C GLY A 112 28.86 8.01 -4.74
N ALA A 113 29.31 8.91 -3.85
CA ALA A 113 28.90 8.94 -2.46
C ALA A 113 27.61 9.77 -2.20
N ARG A 114 27.16 10.52 -3.21
CA ARG A 114 26.17 11.59 -3.01
C ARG A 114 24.86 11.41 -3.79
N PHE A 115 24.85 10.58 -4.80
CA PHE A 115 23.70 10.42 -5.67
C PHE A 115 23.18 8.98 -5.62
N THR A 116 21.89 8.82 -5.32
CA THR A 116 21.18 7.55 -5.39
C THR A 116 20.00 7.67 -6.34
N TYR A 117 19.67 6.60 -7.00
CA TYR A 117 18.56 6.52 -7.94
C TYR A 117 17.86 5.17 -7.83
N GLY A 118 16.57 5.18 -8.12
CA GLY A 118 15.74 4.01 -8.21
C GLY A 118 14.72 4.17 -9.34
N VAL A 119 14.47 3.10 -10.07
CA VAL A 119 13.34 3.01 -10.99
C VAL A 119 12.67 1.66 -10.78
N SER A 120 11.35 1.66 -10.77
CA SER A 120 10.59 0.42 -10.60
C SER A 120 9.30 0.46 -11.39
N ALA A 121 8.82 -0.72 -11.74
CA ALA A 121 7.49 -0.92 -12.27
C ALA A 121 6.86 -2.11 -11.57
N GLY A 122 5.55 -2.09 -11.40
CA GLY A 122 4.87 -3.13 -10.67
C GLY A 122 3.41 -3.25 -11.03
N TYR A 123 2.84 -4.31 -10.50
CA TYR A 123 1.44 -4.66 -10.57
C TYR A 123 0.95 -5.01 -9.18
N ALA A 124 -0.23 -4.54 -8.85
CA ALA A 124 -0.90 -4.87 -7.58
C ALA A 124 -2.36 -5.26 -7.84
N MET A 125 -2.82 -6.28 -7.13
CA MET A 125 -4.20 -6.72 -7.15
C MET A 125 -4.80 -6.53 -5.76
N TYR A 126 -5.77 -5.63 -5.69
CA TYR A 126 -6.52 -5.34 -4.48
C TYR A 126 -7.81 -6.16 -4.46
N GLY A 127 -8.03 -6.91 -3.39
CA GLY A 127 -9.31 -7.59 -3.14
C GLY A 127 -10.34 -6.66 -2.52
N ASN A 128 -9.87 -5.64 -1.81
CA ASN A 128 -10.69 -4.63 -1.17
C ASN A 128 -9.87 -3.36 -0.98
N ALA A 129 -10.33 -2.24 -1.52
CA ALA A 129 -9.68 -0.94 -1.33
C ALA A 129 -10.70 0.19 -1.40
N PRO A 130 -10.47 1.30 -0.69
CA PRO A 130 -11.36 2.45 -0.74
C PRO A 130 -11.27 3.13 -2.10
N LEU A 131 -12.43 3.38 -2.69
CA LEU A 131 -12.59 4.12 -3.93
C LEU A 131 -13.53 5.29 -3.67
N GLU A 132 -13.16 6.46 -4.16
CA GLU A 132 -14.04 7.62 -4.12
C GLU A 132 -15.28 7.36 -4.97
N THR A 133 -16.43 7.68 -4.42
CA THR A 133 -17.72 7.52 -5.09
C THR A 133 -18.66 8.64 -4.70
N VAL A 134 -19.73 8.77 -5.43
CA VAL A 134 -20.84 9.66 -5.08
C VAL A 134 -21.98 8.82 -4.55
N VAL A 135 -22.39 9.11 -3.33
CA VAL A 135 -23.54 8.46 -2.69
C VAL A 135 -24.74 9.36 -2.84
N THR A 136 -25.84 8.79 -3.33
CA THR A 136 -27.11 9.50 -3.39
C THR A 136 -27.92 9.24 -2.12
N GLY A 137 -28.44 10.29 -1.51
CA GLY A 137 -29.30 10.18 -0.35
C GLY A 137 -30.43 11.20 -0.36
N SER A 138 -31.48 10.90 0.38
CA SER A 138 -32.53 11.88 0.69
C SER A 138 -32.46 12.23 2.17
N TYR A 139 -32.55 13.49 2.50
CA TYR A 139 -32.77 13.92 3.89
C TYR A 139 -34.22 13.59 4.30
N ALA A 140 -34.40 13.15 5.54
CA ALA A 140 -35.72 12.72 6.02
C ALA A 140 -36.78 13.83 5.83
N GLY A 141 -37.63 13.66 4.80
CA GLY A 141 -38.75 14.57 4.52
C GLY A 141 -38.62 15.40 3.23
N ASP A 142 -37.47 15.43 2.58
CA ASP A 142 -37.30 16.11 1.30
C ASP A 142 -37.07 15.09 0.16
N GLU A 143 -37.79 15.27 -0.95
CA GLU A 143 -37.63 14.46 -2.17
C GLU A 143 -36.37 14.86 -2.97
N GLU A 144 -35.59 15.82 -2.51
CA GLU A 144 -34.34 16.23 -3.18
C GLU A 144 -33.24 15.21 -2.96
N LEU A 145 -32.74 14.66 -4.08
CA LEU A 145 -31.57 13.80 -4.11
C LEU A 145 -30.30 14.63 -3.83
N MET A 146 -29.67 14.37 -2.73
CA MET A 146 -28.35 14.94 -2.43
C MET A 146 -27.24 14.00 -2.95
N PHE A 147 -26.23 14.58 -3.59
CA PHE A 147 -25.04 13.89 -4.02
C PHE A 147 -23.92 14.20 -3.01
N LEU A 148 -23.52 13.21 -2.25
CA LEU A 148 -22.48 13.36 -1.24
C LEU A 148 -21.24 12.54 -1.62
N PRO A 149 -20.04 13.09 -1.40
CA PRO A 149 -18.82 12.32 -1.57
C PRO A 149 -18.76 11.20 -0.54
N GLY A 150 -18.54 9.99 -1.02
CA GLY A 150 -18.47 8.80 -0.19
C GLY A 150 -17.30 7.90 -0.56
N ILE A 151 -17.13 6.83 0.19
CA ILE A 151 -16.14 5.79 -0.09
C ILE A 151 -16.88 4.45 -0.27
N ALA A 152 -16.62 3.80 -1.38
CA ALA A 152 -16.98 2.41 -1.61
C ALA A 152 -15.73 1.54 -1.56
N TYR A 153 -15.87 0.32 -1.06
CA TYR A 153 -14.78 -0.65 -1.06
C TYR A 153 -14.98 -1.64 -2.19
N ALA A 154 -13.99 -1.74 -3.08
CA ALA A 154 -14.03 -2.64 -4.22
C ALA A 154 -12.65 -3.25 -4.51
N GLY A 155 -12.67 -4.36 -5.26
CA GLY A 155 -11.45 -4.94 -5.82
C GLY A 155 -11.09 -4.25 -7.12
N TYR A 156 -9.79 -4.01 -7.32
CA TYR A 156 -9.25 -3.51 -8.59
C TYR A 156 -7.80 -3.97 -8.79
N GLN A 157 -7.29 -3.71 -9.97
CA GLN A 157 -5.91 -3.99 -10.34
C GLN A 157 -5.23 -2.68 -10.72
N ALA A 158 -3.97 -2.54 -10.33
CA ALA A 158 -3.17 -1.37 -10.64
C ALA A 158 -1.83 -1.78 -11.25
N VAL A 159 -1.42 -1.06 -12.27
CA VAL A 159 -0.04 -1.07 -12.79
C VAL A 159 0.57 0.27 -12.43
N TYR A 160 1.78 0.26 -11.93
CA TYR A 160 2.48 1.49 -11.58
C TYR A 160 3.91 1.48 -12.05
N ALA A 161 4.44 2.67 -12.27
CA ALA A 161 5.86 2.92 -12.46
C ALA A 161 6.31 4.03 -11.51
N ALA A 162 7.48 3.88 -10.92
CA ALA A 162 8.02 4.85 -10.00
C ALA A 162 9.50 5.12 -10.29
N ALA A 163 9.93 6.35 -10.07
CA ALA A 163 11.32 6.77 -10.15
C ALA A 163 11.65 7.62 -8.92
N ASP A 164 12.78 7.32 -8.31
CA ASP A 164 13.30 8.01 -7.14
C ASP A 164 14.71 8.50 -7.43
N LEU A 165 14.99 9.74 -7.04
CA LEU A 165 16.30 10.36 -7.14
C LEU A 165 16.61 11.04 -5.81
N SER A 166 17.83 10.86 -5.31
CA SER A 166 18.29 11.58 -4.12
C SER A 166 19.73 12.04 -4.30
N TRP A 167 19.96 13.31 -4.05
CA TRP A 167 21.28 13.89 -4.03
C TRP A 167 21.56 14.56 -2.70
N VAL A 168 22.61 14.12 -2.03
CA VAL A 168 22.95 14.54 -0.68
C VAL A 168 24.37 15.12 -0.64
N THR A 169 24.50 16.31 -0.08
CA THR A 169 25.78 16.94 0.28
C THR A 169 25.82 17.20 1.78
N GLU A 170 26.92 17.73 2.28
CA GLU A 170 27.06 18.13 3.69
C GLU A 170 26.04 19.19 4.14
N ARG A 171 25.47 19.96 3.21
CA ARG A 171 24.60 21.10 3.54
C ARG A 171 23.23 21.05 2.84
N ILE A 172 23.10 20.25 1.79
CA ILE A 172 21.90 20.25 0.95
C ILE A 172 21.51 18.81 0.66
N ARG A 173 20.22 18.53 0.79
CA ARG A 173 19.59 17.31 0.32
C ARG A 173 18.46 17.66 -0.66
N ILE A 174 18.47 17.04 -1.81
CA ILE A 174 17.44 17.17 -2.84
C ILE A 174 16.91 15.77 -3.12
N ASP A 175 15.63 15.58 -2.87
CA ASP A 175 14.91 14.35 -3.18
C ASP A 175 13.85 14.65 -4.24
N GLY A 176 13.77 13.79 -5.24
CA GLY A 176 12.73 13.82 -6.26
C GLY A 176 12.12 12.44 -6.41
N ASN A 177 10.81 12.38 -6.47
CA ASN A 177 10.07 11.16 -6.75
C ASN A 177 8.98 11.42 -7.78
N ALA A 178 8.72 10.44 -8.62
CA ALA A 178 7.62 10.43 -9.57
C ALA A 178 6.97 9.06 -9.54
N MET A 179 5.64 9.03 -9.59
CA MET A 179 4.85 7.80 -9.65
C MET A 179 3.70 8.00 -10.63
N TYR A 180 3.47 7.00 -11.48
CA TYR A 180 2.37 6.92 -12.42
C TYR A 180 1.55 5.65 -12.15
#